data_3e2b15b91d80370f421a9f65430e133c
#
_entry.id   3e2b15b91d80370f421a9f65430e133c
#
_cell.length_a   1.000
_cell.length_b   1.000
_cell.length_c   1.000
_cell.angle_alpha   90.00
_cell.angle_beta   90.00
_cell.angle_gamma   90.00
#
_symmetry.space_group_name_H-M   'P 1'
#
loop_
_entity.id
_entity.type
_entity.pdbx_description
1 polymer ?
#
loop_
_entity_poly.entity_id
_entity_poly.type
_entity_poly.pdbx_seq_one_letter_code
_entity_poly.pdbx_strand_id
1 'polypeptide(L)'
;MAATYSWAASNDVIAVEKAQPPITVEFAPEKPHGWDIEGLLMKNGMNLFAANVPAFNGQGKLISSWNPRFGKVGERPTFIIIHGGHGVAHGNIDTAVWAVKTFDANVMVLDSYWSRGREENWKTWTQYGANMRTLDLIAAARFVKSEGADPKKTFVIGDSQGGWTVLRAFSNHNLSGEVKSLLAGGIALYPNCYAKESFWSGLPGGGAANTDIAPPLGDYVAPVHVFTGTADTATPTSQCNVDRALKGAYKWTSFEGATHAWDTPSGGIGRPGVDGKCSRALNIYNRFAVCRNNQYTDTTRNEIVAFVERHTTK
;
A
#
# COMPACT_ATOMS: atom_id res chain seq x y z
N MET A 1 -31.93 -9.24 -28.07
CA MET A 1 -31.29 -7.92 -28.21
C MET A 1 -30.40 -7.70 -27.01
N ALA A 2 -29.10 -7.88 -27.18
CA ALA A 2 -28.13 -7.62 -26.09
C ALA A 2 -27.81 -6.11 -26.10
N ALA A 3 -28.15 -5.43 -25.02
CA ALA A 3 -27.82 -4.02 -24.86
C ALA A 3 -26.29 -3.91 -24.67
N THR A 4 -25.60 -3.47 -25.69
CA THR A 4 -24.20 -3.05 -25.60
C THR A 4 -24.15 -1.75 -24.82
N TYR A 5 -23.88 -1.83 -23.53
CA TYR A 5 -23.50 -0.65 -22.75
C TYR A 5 -22.10 -0.22 -23.17
N SER A 6 -22.03 0.75 -24.07
CA SER A 6 -20.82 1.53 -24.28
C SER A 6 -20.59 2.40 -23.03
N TRP A 7 -19.72 1.99 -22.16
CA TRP A 7 -19.20 2.86 -21.12
C TRP A 7 -18.27 3.85 -21.80
N ALA A 8 -18.79 5.06 -22.07
CA ALA A 8 -17.92 6.20 -22.27
C ALA A 8 -16.98 6.25 -21.07
N ALA A 9 -15.68 6.33 -21.33
CA ALA A 9 -14.68 6.54 -20.30
C ALA A 9 -15.09 7.82 -19.55
N SER A 10 -15.76 7.66 -18.42
CA SER A 10 -15.96 8.76 -17.51
C SER A 10 -14.55 9.18 -17.13
N ASN A 11 -14.20 10.46 -17.33
CA ASN A 11 -12.96 11.03 -16.85
C ASN A 11 -12.94 10.81 -15.33
N ASP A 12 -12.32 9.71 -14.92
CA ASP A 12 -12.17 9.37 -13.52
C ASP A 12 -11.21 10.38 -12.89
N VAL A 13 -11.75 11.26 -12.05
CA VAL A 13 -11.03 12.39 -11.49
C VAL A 13 -10.83 12.17 -10.00
N ILE A 14 -9.58 12.15 -9.58
CA ILE A 14 -9.22 12.33 -8.18
C ILE A 14 -9.37 13.83 -7.89
N ALA A 15 -10.40 14.18 -7.13
CA ALA A 15 -10.65 15.56 -6.70
C ALA A 15 -9.69 15.91 -5.56
N VAL A 16 -8.55 16.50 -5.88
CA VAL A 16 -7.45 16.78 -4.94
C VAL A 16 -7.93 17.56 -3.72
N GLU A 17 -8.75 18.59 -3.92
CA GLU A 17 -9.23 19.45 -2.83
C GLU A 17 -10.12 18.71 -1.81
N LYS A 18 -10.86 17.69 -2.28
CA LYS A 18 -11.76 16.90 -1.43
C LYS A 18 -11.08 15.67 -0.81
N ALA A 19 -10.00 15.20 -1.41
CA ALA A 19 -9.34 13.97 -1.03
C ALA A 19 -8.25 14.14 0.04
N GLN A 20 -7.92 15.37 0.42
CA GLN A 20 -6.84 15.63 1.39
C GLN A 20 -7.36 16.24 2.70
N PRO A 21 -7.67 15.44 3.73
CA PRO A 21 -7.86 15.97 5.07
C PRO A 21 -6.61 16.70 5.55
N PRO A 22 -6.75 17.76 6.36
CA PRO A 22 -5.63 18.57 6.79
C PRO A 22 -4.60 17.74 7.55
N ILE A 23 -3.34 18.06 7.33
CA ILE A 23 -2.23 17.57 8.16
C ILE A 23 -2.18 18.44 9.41
N THR A 24 -2.44 17.84 10.57
CA THR A 24 -2.64 18.56 11.83
C THR A 24 -1.45 18.48 12.77
N VAL A 25 -0.44 17.67 12.43
CA VAL A 25 0.74 17.46 13.29
C VAL A 25 1.94 18.13 12.64
N GLU A 26 2.43 19.22 13.24
CA GLU A 26 3.61 19.93 12.76
C GLU A 26 4.92 19.24 13.15
N PHE A 27 4.92 18.53 14.27
CA PHE A 27 6.07 17.78 14.76
C PHE A 27 5.63 16.38 15.12
N ALA A 28 6.48 15.37 14.88
CA ALA A 28 6.23 14.04 15.39
C ALA A 28 6.24 14.10 16.92
N PRO A 29 5.09 14.06 17.61
CA PRO A 29 5.10 13.79 19.03
C PRO A 29 5.66 12.38 19.23
N GLU A 30 5.94 12.02 20.45
CA GLU A 30 6.50 10.72 20.81
C GLU A 30 5.90 9.57 19.99
N LYS A 31 6.74 8.64 19.58
CA LYS A 31 6.45 7.52 18.68
C LYS A 31 5.14 6.83 19.04
N PRO A 32 4.27 6.57 18.06
CA PRO A 32 3.05 5.82 18.33
C PRO A 32 3.38 4.45 18.90
N HIS A 33 2.65 4.04 19.92
CA HIS A 33 2.67 2.69 20.51
C HIS A 33 3.96 2.21 21.17
N GLY A 34 4.86 3.08 21.60
CA GLY A 34 6.08 2.63 22.28
C GLY A 34 6.95 1.71 21.41
N TRP A 35 6.80 1.79 20.12
CA TRP A 35 7.54 0.99 19.17
C TRP A 35 8.93 1.56 18.99
N ASP A 36 9.92 0.81 19.39
CA ASP A 36 11.31 1.10 19.05
C ASP A 36 11.58 0.66 17.61
N ILE A 37 10.87 1.32 16.65
CA ILE A 37 11.08 1.08 15.21
C ILE A 37 12.53 1.42 14.86
N GLU A 38 13.10 2.48 15.44
CA GLU A 38 14.49 2.87 15.19
C GLU A 38 15.46 1.81 15.70
N GLY A 39 15.33 1.35 16.94
CA GLY A 39 16.19 0.29 17.48
C GLY A 39 16.08 -1.01 16.72
N LEU A 40 14.87 -1.33 16.23
CA LEU A 40 14.63 -2.52 15.44
C LEU A 40 15.27 -2.42 14.05
N LEU A 41 15.23 -1.26 13.44
CA LEU A 41 15.81 -1.00 12.14
C LEU A 41 17.33 -0.90 12.22
N MET A 42 17.87 -0.22 13.22
CA MET A 42 19.31 -0.18 13.51
C MET A 42 19.87 -1.58 13.77
N LYS A 43 19.15 -2.41 14.54
CA LYS A 43 19.53 -3.81 14.78
C LYS A 43 19.58 -4.66 13.51
N ASN A 44 18.83 -4.27 12.47
CA ASN A 44 18.83 -4.92 11.15
C ASN A 44 19.70 -4.17 10.12
N GLY A 45 20.55 -3.24 10.55
CA GLY A 45 21.46 -2.50 9.67
C GLY A 45 20.76 -1.45 8.80
N MET A 46 19.59 -1.00 9.21
CA MET A 46 18.86 0.07 8.54
C MET A 46 18.99 1.37 9.34
N ASN A 47 19.45 2.41 8.70
CA ASN A 47 19.43 3.76 9.23
C ASN A 47 18.19 4.47 8.70
N LEU A 48 17.08 4.38 9.41
CA LEU A 48 15.90 5.15 9.06
C LEU A 48 16.05 6.60 9.51
N PHE A 49 15.93 7.46 8.54
CA PHE A 49 15.82 8.88 8.78
C PHE A 49 14.34 9.28 8.75
N ALA A 50 13.92 10.11 9.67
CA ALA A 50 12.63 10.76 9.56
C ALA A 50 12.60 11.60 8.29
N ALA A 51 11.63 11.32 7.42
CA ALA A 51 11.42 12.06 6.18
C ALA A 51 10.18 12.94 6.30
N ASN A 52 10.35 14.22 6.09
CA ASN A 52 9.25 15.18 5.99
C ASN A 52 8.82 15.30 4.52
N VAL A 53 7.97 14.38 4.07
CA VAL A 53 7.46 14.37 2.70
C VAL A 53 6.44 15.51 2.52
N PRO A 54 6.68 16.49 1.64
CA PRO A 54 5.70 17.54 1.38
C PRO A 54 4.39 16.91 0.91
N ALA A 55 3.26 17.34 1.48
CA ALA A 55 1.96 16.87 1.04
C ALA A 55 1.72 17.23 -0.45
N PHE A 56 0.88 16.47 -1.12
CA PHE A 56 0.62 16.62 -2.57
C PHE A 56 0.24 18.05 -2.97
N ASN A 57 -0.57 18.70 -2.15
CA ASN A 57 -1.03 20.10 -2.35
C ASN A 57 -0.08 21.16 -1.75
N GLY A 58 1.06 20.75 -1.20
CA GLY A 58 2.02 21.63 -0.53
C GLY A 58 1.59 22.12 0.87
N GLN A 59 0.45 21.67 1.39
CA GLN A 59 -0.06 22.07 2.70
C GLN A 59 0.30 21.03 3.77
N GLY A 60 1.43 21.25 4.44
CA GLY A 60 1.94 20.36 5.48
C GLY A 60 2.88 19.27 4.97
N LYS A 61 3.24 18.38 5.85
CA LYS A 61 4.23 17.32 5.60
C LYS A 61 3.75 15.99 6.16
N LEU A 62 3.93 14.93 5.39
CA LEU A 62 3.78 13.55 5.86
C LEU A 62 5.07 13.13 6.54
N ILE A 63 4.98 12.77 7.80
CA ILE A 63 6.12 12.25 8.56
C ILE A 63 6.23 10.77 8.26
N SER A 64 7.25 10.41 7.53
CA SER A 64 7.50 9.05 7.03
C SER A 64 8.91 8.61 7.38
N SER A 65 9.28 7.41 7.03
CA SER A 65 10.63 6.89 7.26
C SER A 65 11.33 6.66 5.93
N TRP A 66 12.56 7.14 5.78
CA TRP A 66 13.36 7.01 4.58
C TRP A 66 14.72 6.37 4.89
N ASN A 67 15.09 5.35 4.15
CA ASN A 67 16.38 4.66 4.25
C ASN A 67 17.07 4.67 2.87
N PRO A 68 17.77 5.75 2.52
CA PRO A 68 18.54 5.81 1.27
C PRO A 68 19.80 4.96 1.35
N ARG A 69 20.20 4.41 0.22
CA ARG A 69 21.54 3.85 0.03
C ARG A 69 22.48 4.97 -0.41
N PHE A 70 23.04 5.67 0.55
CA PHE A 70 23.87 6.84 0.32
C PHE A 70 24.96 6.60 -0.76
N GLY A 71 25.11 7.56 -1.66
CA GLY A 71 26.02 7.49 -2.78
C GLY A 71 25.57 6.58 -3.94
N LYS A 72 24.43 5.88 -3.79
CA LYS A 72 23.92 4.92 -4.78
C LYS A 72 22.40 4.97 -4.97
N VAL A 73 21.76 6.05 -4.56
CA VAL A 73 20.27 6.13 -4.54
C VAL A 73 19.69 5.85 -5.93
N GLY A 74 20.22 6.46 -7.00
CA GLY A 74 19.75 6.24 -8.37
C GLY A 74 20.17 4.90 -9.00
N GLU A 75 21.15 4.21 -8.40
CA GLU A 75 21.63 2.92 -8.92
C GLU A 75 20.78 1.75 -8.42
N ARG A 76 20.20 1.88 -7.23
CA ARG A 76 19.48 0.83 -6.51
C ARG A 76 17.97 0.93 -6.72
N PRO A 77 17.25 -0.20 -6.67
CA PRO A 77 15.81 -0.17 -6.59
C PRO A 77 15.34 0.63 -5.38
N THR A 78 14.21 1.32 -5.53
CA THR A 78 13.55 2.05 -4.46
C THR A 78 12.17 1.46 -4.22
N PHE A 79 11.85 1.18 -2.96
CA PHE A 79 10.53 0.70 -2.58
C PHE A 79 9.82 1.72 -1.70
N ILE A 80 8.60 2.08 -2.08
CA ILE A 80 7.68 2.83 -1.24
C ILE A 80 6.70 1.81 -0.66
N ILE A 81 6.72 1.62 0.65
CA ILE A 81 5.87 0.67 1.37
C ILE A 81 4.71 1.42 1.98
N ILE A 82 3.48 1.00 1.65
CA ILE A 82 2.24 1.63 2.10
C ILE A 82 1.51 0.66 3.02
N HIS A 83 1.26 1.10 4.25
CA HIS A 83 0.61 0.31 5.29
C HIS A 83 -0.87 0.03 5.02
N GLY A 84 -1.42 -0.99 5.68
CA GLY A 84 -2.85 -1.31 5.74
C GLY A 84 -3.68 -0.34 6.58
N GLY A 85 -4.88 -0.75 6.97
CA GLY A 85 -5.80 0.07 7.76
C GLY A 85 -5.36 0.32 9.21
N HIS A 86 -4.40 -0.44 9.71
CA HIS A 86 -3.84 -0.29 11.07
C HIS A 86 -2.73 0.78 11.20
N GLY A 87 -2.40 1.50 10.15
CA GLY A 87 -1.21 2.32 10.15
C GLY A 87 0.05 1.48 9.91
N VAL A 88 1.23 2.10 10.13
CA VAL A 88 2.50 1.40 9.98
C VAL A 88 2.61 0.29 11.02
N ALA A 89 2.75 -0.94 10.56
CA ALA A 89 2.75 -2.14 11.37
C ALA A 89 4.03 -2.98 11.17
N HIS A 90 4.21 -4.00 12.02
CA HIS A 90 5.38 -4.90 11.94
C HIS A 90 5.59 -5.51 10.55
N GLY A 91 4.52 -5.85 9.82
CA GLY A 91 4.59 -6.38 8.47
C GLY A 91 5.25 -5.41 7.49
N ASN A 92 4.94 -4.11 7.60
CA ASN A 92 5.54 -3.10 6.74
C ASN A 92 7.05 -2.95 6.99
N ILE A 93 7.45 -3.01 8.26
CA ILE A 93 8.86 -2.94 8.63
C ILE A 93 9.61 -4.22 8.22
N ASP A 94 8.99 -5.39 8.39
CA ASP A 94 9.57 -6.66 7.94
C ASP A 94 9.77 -6.68 6.42
N THR A 95 8.81 -6.15 5.67
CA THR A 95 8.92 -5.96 4.22
C THR A 95 10.05 -4.98 3.86
N ALA A 96 10.19 -3.90 4.62
CA ALA A 96 11.29 -2.93 4.42
C ALA A 96 12.67 -3.58 4.65
N VAL A 97 12.82 -4.30 5.75
CA VAL A 97 14.06 -5.04 6.07
C VAL A 97 14.37 -6.08 5.00
N TRP A 98 13.34 -6.82 4.55
CA TRP A 98 13.50 -7.79 3.48
C TRP A 98 13.96 -7.13 2.16
N ALA A 99 13.34 -6.02 1.77
CA ALA A 99 13.70 -5.31 0.53
C ALA A 99 15.16 -4.81 0.56
N VAL A 100 15.60 -4.25 1.70
CA VAL A 100 17.00 -3.84 1.89
C VAL A 100 17.94 -5.02 1.76
N LYS A 101 17.65 -6.14 2.44
CA LYS A 101 18.53 -7.33 2.43
C LYS A 101 18.59 -8.01 1.07
N THR A 102 17.48 -8.01 0.33
CA THR A 102 17.37 -8.73 -0.94
C THR A 102 17.93 -7.93 -2.11
N PHE A 103 17.67 -6.63 -2.15
CA PHE A 103 17.97 -5.79 -3.31
C PHE A 103 19.04 -4.73 -3.04
N ASP A 104 19.57 -4.64 -1.81
CA ASP A 104 20.34 -3.47 -1.37
C ASP A 104 19.58 -2.15 -1.64
N ALA A 105 18.27 -2.17 -1.44
CA ALA A 105 17.34 -1.16 -1.91
C ALA A 105 17.33 0.10 -1.04
N ASN A 106 16.90 1.21 -1.67
CA ASN A 106 16.34 2.34 -0.91
C ASN A 106 14.92 1.97 -0.47
N VAL A 107 14.51 2.36 0.72
CA VAL A 107 13.17 2.06 1.22
C VAL A 107 12.56 3.28 1.90
N MET A 108 11.32 3.59 1.53
CA MET A 108 10.46 4.50 2.25
C MET A 108 9.29 3.72 2.85
N VAL A 109 9.03 3.90 4.14
CA VAL A 109 7.78 3.48 4.77
C VAL A 109 6.91 4.72 4.90
N LEU A 110 5.88 4.81 4.05
CA LEU A 110 4.99 5.95 3.99
C LEU A 110 3.90 5.81 5.05
N ASP A 111 3.80 6.81 5.92
CA ASP A 111 2.74 6.91 6.91
C ASP A 111 1.71 7.97 6.50
N SER A 112 0.52 7.51 6.13
CA SER A 112 -0.59 8.37 5.72
C SER A 112 -1.43 8.86 6.91
N TYR A 113 -1.26 8.29 8.11
CA TYR A 113 -2.17 8.53 9.22
C TYR A 113 -1.58 9.40 10.32
N TRP A 114 -0.36 9.12 10.72
CA TRP A 114 0.28 9.77 11.86
C TRP A 114 0.29 11.30 11.76
N SER A 115 0.70 11.82 10.61
CA SER A 115 0.73 13.27 10.36
C SER A 115 -0.66 13.93 10.38
N ARG A 116 -1.71 13.11 10.38
CA ARG A 116 -3.10 13.56 10.52
C ARG A 116 -3.67 13.31 11.92
N GLY A 117 -2.81 13.00 12.90
CA GLY A 117 -3.20 12.70 14.28
C GLY A 117 -3.98 11.39 14.41
N ARG A 118 -3.68 10.40 13.54
CA ARG A 118 -4.32 9.09 13.53
C ARG A 118 -3.30 7.98 13.62
N GLU A 119 -3.58 6.97 14.41
CA GLU A 119 -2.78 5.76 14.51
C GLU A 119 -3.33 4.66 13.61
N GLU A 120 -4.66 4.60 13.51
CA GLU A 120 -5.41 3.63 12.72
C GLU A 120 -6.67 4.24 12.10
N ASN A 121 -7.20 3.60 11.10
CA ASN A 121 -8.32 4.13 10.32
C ASN A 121 -9.66 3.38 10.54
N TRP A 122 -9.83 2.67 11.64
CA TRP A 122 -11.02 1.84 11.86
C TRP A 122 -12.33 2.62 11.96
N LYS A 123 -12.27 3.86 12.44
CA LYS A 123 -13.47 4.70 12.66
C LYS A 123 -13.69 5.74 11.57
N THR A 124 -12.67 6.02 10.77
CA THR A 124 -12.68 7.16 9.84
C THR A 124 -12.10 6.80 8.47
N TRP A 125 -11.99 5.53 8.16
CA TRP A 125 -11.37 5.02 6.95
C TRP A 125 -12.03 5.53 5.66
N THR A 126 -13.29 5.96 5.72
CA THR A 126 -13.96 6.67 4.64
C THR A 126 -13.32 8.03 4.33
N GLN A 127 -12.67 8.65 5.31
CA GLN A 127 -11.95 9.92 5.15
C GLN A 127 -10.53 9.70 4.63
N TYR A 128 -9.98 8.49 4.80
CA TYR A 128 -8.61 8.12 4.45
C TYR A 128 -8.61 7.03 3.38
N GLY A 129 -9.44 7.19 2.39
CA GLY A 129 -9.62 6.23 1.31
C GLY A 129 -8.48 6.19 0.31
N ALA A 130 -8.65 5.38 -0.73
CA ALA A 130 -7.62 5.15 -1.72
C ALA A 130 -7.22 6.40 -2.50
N ASN A 131 -8.13 7.35 -2.72
CA ASN A 131 -7.80 8.59 -3.44
C ASN A 131 -6.84 9.47 -2.63
N MET A 132 -7.14 9.71 -1.34
CA MET A 132 -6.23 10.47 -0.46
C MET A 132 -4.85 9.80 -0.42
N ARG A 133 -4.81 8.49 -0.22
CA ARG A 133 -3.57 7.75 -0.11
C ARG A 133 -2.82 7.65 -1.45
N THR A 134 -3.53 7.74 -2.58
CA THR A 134 -2.91 7.91 -3.91
C THR A 134 -2.16 9.23 -4.00
N LEU A 135 -2.74 10.31 -3.47
CA LEU A 135 -2.06 11.62 -3.42
C LEU A 135 -0.82 11.56 -2.52
N ASP A 136 -0.91 10.90 -1.38
CA ASP A 136 0.24 10.67 -0.50
C ASP A 136 1.34 9.85 -1.19
N LEU A 137 0.96 8.80 -1.93
CA LEU A 137 1.91 7.99 -2.71
C LEU A 137 2.61 8.84 -3.78
N ILE A 138 1.88 9.66 -4.53
CA ILE A 138 2.47 10.54 -5.54
C ILE A 138 3.44 11.53 -4.87
N ALA A 139 3.06 12.09 -3.72
CA ALA A 139 3.94 12.98 -2.95
C ALA A 139 5.22 12.26 -2.50
N ALA A 140 5.09 11.03 -2.00
CA ALA A 140 6.24 10.19 -1.62
C ALA A 140 7.12 9.86 -2.82
N ALA A 141 6.52 9.54 -3.98
CA ALA A 141 7.28 9.25 -5.20
C ALA A 141 8.02 10.49 -5.73
N ARG A 142 7.43 11.67 -5.66
CA ARG A 142 8.10 12.94 -5.94
C ARG A 142 9.29 13.16 -5.00
N PHE A 143 9.09 12.92 -3.71
CA PHE A 143 10.12 13.06 -2.70
C PHE A 143 11.31 12.12 -2.96
N VAL A 144 11.09 10.82 -3.11
CA VAL A 144 12.21 9.89 -3.35
C VAL A 144 12.93 10.19 -4.66
N LYS A 145 12.23 10.65 -5.68
CA LYS A 145 12.84 11.16 -6.93
C LYS A 145 13.71 12.38 -6.68
N SER A 146 13.28 13.34 -5.85
CA SER A 146 14.11 14.51 -5.51
C SER A 146 15.34 14.13 -4.69
N GLU A 147 15.31 13.02 -3.96
CA GLU A 147 16.44 12.42 -3.26
C GLU A 147 17.37 11.61 -4.19
N GLY A 148 17.08 11.57 -5.49
CA GLY A 148 17.90 10.93 -6.51
C GLY A 148 17.47 9.51 -6.91
N ALA A 149 16.33 9.02 -6.44
CA ALA A 149 15.83 7.72 -6.87
C ALA A 149 15.43 7.73 -8.36
N ASP A 150 15.77 6.64 -9.06
CA ASP A 150 15.39 6.46 -10.46
C ASP A 150 13.91 6.00 -10.54
N PRO A 151 13.00 6.76 -11.17
CA PRO A 151 11.62 6.37 -11.37
C PRO A 151 11.44 5.01 -12.06
N LYS A 152 12.38 4.64 -12.95
CA LYS A 152 12.35 3.34 -13.65
C LYS A 152 12.71 2.16 -12.75
N LYS A 153 13.18 2.43 -11.53
CA LYS A 153 13.53 1.44 -10.52
C LYS A 153 12.78 1.68 -9.21
N THR A 154 11.76 2.55 -9.24
CA THR A 154 10.94 2.86 -8.06
C THR A 154 9.64 2.06 -8.12
N PHE A 155 9.44 1.21 -7.11
CA PHE A 155 8.27 0.35 -6.97
C PHE A 155 7.48 0.70 -5.72
N VAL A 156 6.20 0.37 -5.70
CA VAL A 156 5.38 0.47 -4.51
C VAL A 156 4.87 -0.91 -4.06
N ILE A 157 4.91 -1.17 -2.76
CA ILE A 157 4.32 -2.36 -2.13
C ILE A 157 3.28 -1.88 -1.14
N GLY A 158 2.04 -2.34 -1.30
CA GLY A 158 0.94 -2.01 -0.39
C GLY A 158 0.20 -3.24 0.09
N ASP A 159 -0.10 -3.29 1.37
CA ASP A 159 -0.86 -4.37 2.00
C ASP A 159 -2.29 -3.92 2.36
N SER A 160 -3.27 -4.81 2.23
CA SER A 160 -4.66 -4.56 2.63
C SER A 160 -5.21 -3.26 2.02
N GLN A 161 -5.48 -2.23 2.81
CA GLN A 161 -5.87 -0.90 2.33
C GLN A 161 -4.74 -0.21 1.55
N GLY A 162 -3.47 -0.49 1.87
CA GLY A 162 -2.32 -0.07 1.07
C GLY A 162 -2.32 -0.74 -0.31
N GLY A 163 -2.69 -2.01 -0.39
CA GLY A 163 -2.90 -2.71 -1.64
C GLY A 163 -4.01 -2.06 -2.48
N TRP A 164 -5.11 -1.65 -1.87
CA TRP A 164 -6.14 -0.85 -2.54
C TRP A 164 -5.58 0.46 -3.09
N THR A 165 -4.72 1.13 -2.33
CA THR A 165 -4.05 2.36 -2.78
C THR A 165 -3.19 2.09 -4.03
N VAL A 166 -2.46 0.97 -4.05
CA VAL A 166 -1.69 0.56 -5.24
C VAL A 166 -2.62 0.38 -6.44
N LEU A 167 -3.68 -0.42 -6.30
CA LEU A 167 -4.63 -0.64 -7.39
C LEU A 167 -5.23 0.68 -7.90
N ARG A 168 -5.58 1.58 -6.97
CA ARG A 168 -6.14 2.88 -7.32
C ARG A 168 -5.13 3.78 -8.03
N ALA A 169 -3.93 3.88 -7.52
CA ALA A 169 -2.89 4.74 -8.08
C ALA A 169 -2.53 4.35 -9.52
N PHE A 170 -2.47 3.06 -9.80
CA PHE A 170 -2.14 2.57 -11.14
C PHE A 170 -3.34 2.49 -12.10
N SER A 171 -4.58 2.65 -11.61
CA SER A 171 -5.76 2.73 -12.47
C SER A 171 -5.73 4.00 -13.33
N ASN A 172 -6.49 3.99 -14.44
CA ASN A 172 -6.59 5.15 -15.30
C ASN A 172 -7.43 6.26 -14.64
N HIS A 173 -6.82 7.41 -14.38
CA HIS A 173 -7.43 8.61 -13.81
C HIS A 173 -6.61 9.86 -14.22
N ASN A 174 -7.05 11.05 -13.83
CA ASN A 174 -6.41 12.31 -14.21
C ASN A 174 -4.94 12.46 -13.81
N LEU A 175 -4.46 11.71 -12.78
CA LEU A 175 -3.07 11.72 -12.31
C LEU A 175 -2.27 10.50 -12.74
N SER A 176 -2.84 9.58 -13.51
CA SER A 176 -2.18 8.32 -13.88
C SER A 176 -0.93 8.51 -14.73
N GLY A 177 -0.90 9.57 -15.55
CA GLY A 177 0.29 9.96 -16.30
C GLY A 177 1.47 10.32 -15.39
N GLU A 178 1.21 10.98 -14.28
CA GLU A 178 2.22 11.28 -13.29
C GLU A 178 2.69 10.03 -12.56
N VAL A 179 1.75 9.17 -12.11
CA VAL A 179 2.09 7.87 -11.50
C VAL A 179 3.02 7.08 -12.41
N LYS A 180 2.68 6.96 -13.70
CA LYS A 180 3.53 6.30 -14.70
C LYS A 180 4.92 6.91 -14.85
N SER A 181 5.04 8.23 -14.65
CA SER A 181 6.33 8.94 -14.75
C SER A 181 7.21 8.81 -13.52
N LEU A 182 6.64 8.37 -12.39
CA LEU A 182 7.30 8.29 -11.09
C LEU A 182 7.56 6.86 -10.62
N LEU A 183 6.78 5.87 -11.09
CA LEU A 183 6.78 4.51 -10.59
C LEU A 183 6.92 3.48 -11.72
N ALA A 184 7.83 2.53 -11.55
CA ALA A 184 8.06 1.43 -12.47
C ALA A 184 6.99 0.34 -12.39
N GLY A 185 6.37 0.16 -11.23
CA GLY A 185 5.33 -0.84 -11.02
C GLY A 185 4.82 -0.91 -9.58
N GLY A 186 3.74 -1.68 -9.39
CA GLY A 186 3.06 -1.83 -8.11
C GLY A 186 2.86 -3.28 -7.69
N ILE A 187 2.92 -3.54 -6.40
CA ILE A 187 2.66 -4.82 -5.76
C ILE A 187 1.53 -4.61 -4.74
N ALA A 188 0.40 -5.31 -4.93
CA ALA A 188 -0.75 -5.24 -4.06
C ALA A 188 -0.93 -6.57 -3.32
N LEU A 189 -0.73 -6.57 -2.01
CA LEU A 189 -0.85 -7.73 -1.14
C LEU A 189 -2.23 -7.73 -0.49
N TYR A 190 -2.98 -8.82 -0.66
CA TYR A 190 -4.35 -8.99 -0.12
C TYR A 190 -5.15 -7.68 -0.12
N PRO A 191 -5.26 -7.02 -1.31
CA PRO A 191 -5.81 -5.68 -1.38
C PRO A 191 -7.29 -5.66 -1.02
N ASN A 192 -7.74 -4.57 -0.41
CA ASN A 192 -9.14 -4.26 -0.42
C ASN A 192 -9.56 -3.87 -1.84
N CYS A 193 -10.43 -4.64 -2.45
CA CYS A 193 -10.88 -4.42 -3.83
C CYS A 193 -12.30 -3.84 -3.91
N TYR A 194 -12.82 -3.30 -2.82
CA TYR A 194 -14.19 -2.84 -2.78
C TYR A 194 -14.46 -1.73 -3.80
N ALA A 195 -15.39 -2.04 -4.69
CA ALA A 195 -15.98 -1.11 -5.64
C ALA A 195 -17.45 -0.82 -5.36
N LYS A 196 -18.03 -1.27 -4.22
CA LYS A 196 -19.46 -1.11 -3.98
C LYS A 196 -19.76 -0.33 -2.71
N GLU A 197 -20.52 0.74 -2.90
CA GLU A 197 -21.18 1.57 -1.88
C GLU A 197 -21.97 0.76 -0.84
N SER A 198 -22.48 -0.42 -1.23
CA SER A 198 -23.52 -1.13 -0.47
C SER A 198 -23.04 -1.80 0.81
N PHE A 199 -21.80 -2.17 0.95
CA PHE A 199 -21.30 -2.80 2.17
C PHE A 199 -21.12 -1.81 3.32
N TRP A 200 -20.76 -0.58 3.01
CA TRP A 200 -20.38 0.44 3.98
C TRP A 200 -21.46 1.51 4.20
N SER A 201 -22.47 1.57 3.33
CA SER A 201 -23.60 2.50 3.46
C SER A 201 -24.48 2.24 4.69
N GLY A 202 -24.40 1.05 5.27
CA GLY A 202 -25.12 0.68 6.49
C GLY A 202 -24.37 0.95 7.80
N LEU A 203 -23.16 1.51 7.76
CA LEU A 203 -22.36 1.73 8.94
C LEU A 203 -22.48 3.16 9.49
N PRO A 204 -22.47 3.33 10.84
CA PRO A 204 -22.47 4.65 11.45
C PRO A 204 -21.25 5.44 10.97
N GLY A 205 -21.46 6.53 10.23
CA GLY A 205 -20.40 7.35 9.61
C GLY A 205 -20.10 7.02 8.14
N GLY A 206 -20.68 5.97 7.57
CA GLY A 206 -20.62 5.61 6.16
C GLY A 206 -21.63 6.37 5.32
N GLY A 207 -21.68 7.69 5.46
CA GLY A 207 -22.58 8.52 4.68
C GLY A 207 -22.21 8.53 3.20
N ALA A 208 -23.24 8.57 2.34
CA ALA A 208 -23.16 8.64 0.87
C ALA A 208 -22.35 9.85 0.30
N ALA A 209 -21.73 10.64 1.16
CA ALA A 209 -20.92 11.79 0.77
C ALA A 209 -19.46 11.42 0.46
N ASN A 210 -19.08 10.15 0.61
CA ASN A 210 -17.70 9.78 0.38
C ASN A 210 -17.49 9.29 -1.05
N THR A 211 -17.22 10.25 -1.92
CA THR A 211 -16.84 10.07 -3.31
C THR A 211 -15.47 9.39 -3.49
N ASP A 212 -14.90 8.85 -2.41
CA ASP A 212 -13.60 8.19 -2.39
C ASP A 212 -13.70 6.68 -2.65
N ILE A 213 -14.83 6.23 -3.12
CA ILE A 213 -15.02 4.88 -3.62
C ILE A 213 -14.20 4.78 -4.90
N ALA A 214 -13.18 3.95 -4.86
CA ALA A 214 -12.36 3.73 -6.02
C ALA A 214 -13.22 3.29 -7.20
N PRO A 215 -13.19 4.00 -8.32
CA PRO A 215 -13.87 3.58 -9.52
C PRO A 215 -13.33 2.23 -10.02
N PRO A 216 -13.94 1.68 -11.07
CA PRO A 216 -13.58 0.36 -11.55
C PRO A 216 -12.07 0.25 -11.76
N LEU A 217 -11.48 -0.64 -11.01
CA LEU A 217 -10.08 -1.01 -11.13
C LEU A 217 -9.89 -1.72 -12.47
N GLY A 218 -8.83 -1.41 -13.16
CA GLY A 218 -8.50 -1.94 -14.49
C GLY A 218 -7.81 -0.90 -15.34
N ASP A 219 -7.31 -1.29 -16.48
CA ASP A 219 -6.54 -0.45 -17.40
C ASP A 219 -5.35 0.23 -16.68
N TYR A 220 -4.53 -0.58 -16.01
CA TYR A 220 -3.37 -0.09 -15.26
C TYR A 220 -2.33 0.56 -16.19
N VAL A 221 -1.86 1.73 -15.80
CA VAL A 221 -0.90 2.54 -16.58
C VAL A 221 0.55 2.04 -16.49
N ALA A 222 0.84 1.14 -15.55
CA ALA A 222 2.11 0.44 -15.40
C ALA A 222 1.85 -0.95 -14.81
N PRO A 223 2.84 -1.87 -14.85
CA PRO A 223 2.66 -3.23 -14.34
C PRO A 223 2.24 -3.28 -12.86
N VAL A 224 1.22 -4.08 -12.55
CA VAL A 224 0.78 -4.33 -11.18
C VAL A 224 0.70 -5.84 -10.93
N HIS A 225 1.35 -6.32 -9.86
CA HIS A 225 1.24 -7.70 -9.41
C HIS A 225 0.32 -7.77 -8.19
N VAL A 226 -0.72 -8.60 -8.26
CA VAL A 226 -1.73 -8.72 -7.21
C VAL A 226 -1.64 -10.09 -6.55
N PHE A 227 -1.65 -10.14 -5.23
CA PHE A 227 -1.67 -11.35 -4.43
C PHE A 227 -2.92 -11.41 -3.56
N THR A 228 -3.63 -12.53 -3.58
CA THR A 228 -4.86 -12.73 -2.80
C THR A 228 -4.87 -14.08 -2.10
N GLY A 229 -5.67 -14.22 -1.05
CA GLY A 229 -5.91 -15.47 -0.34
C GLY A 229 -7.37 -15.91 -0.43
N THR A 230 -7.63 -17.20 -0.70
CA THR A 230 -9.00 -17.69 -0.86
C THR A 230 -9.78 -17.78 0.47
N ALA A 231 -9.08 -17.87 1.61
CA ALA A 231 -9.66 -17.85 2.94
C ALA A 231 -9.59 -16.47 3.63
N ASP A 232 -9.26 -15.42 2.87
CA ASP A 232 -9.25 -14.05 3.39
C ASP A 232 -10.69 -13.54 3.57
N THR A 233 -11.07 -13.31 4.83
CA THR A 233 -12.38 -12.78 5.20
C THR A 233 -12.35 -11.29 5.52
N ALA A 234 -11.17 -10.67 5.60
CA ALA A 234 -11.02 -9.22 5.78
C ALA A 234 -11.18 -8.49 4.46
N THR A 235 -10.55 -9.01 3.40
CA THR A 235 -10.61 -8.48 2.04
C THR A 235 -10.86 -9.63 1.05
N PRO A 236 -12.07 -10.23 1.08
CA PRO A 236 -12.37 -11.42 0.28
C PRO A 236 -12.16 -11.18 -1.21
N THR A 237 -11.46 -12.10 -1.87
CA THR A 237 -11.20 -12.03 -3.32
C THR A 237 -12.49 -11.93 -4.15
N SER A 238 -13.60 -12.52 -3.66
CA SER A 238 -14.91 -12.41 -4.28
C SER A 238 -15.46 -10.99 -4.39
N GLN A 239 -14.90 -10.08 -3.60
CA GLN A 239 -15.26 -8.66 -3.63
C GLN A 239 -14.40 -7.86 -4.62
N CYS A 240 -13.27 -8.41 -5.03
CA CYS A 240 -12.60 -7.95 -6.23
C CYS A 240 -13.50 -8.29 -7.41
N ASN A 241 -13.90 -7.29 -8.19
CA ASN A 241 -14.46 -7.59 -9.50
C ASN A 241 -13.32 -8.18 -10.34
N VAL A 242 -13.21 -9.51 -10.31
CA VAL A 242 -12.11 -10.29 -10.91
C VAL A 242 -11.93 -9.93 -12.37
N ASP A 243 -13.04 -9.71 -13.09
CA ASP A 243 -13.02 -9.37 -14.50
C ASP A 243 -12.46 -7.97 -14.79
N ARG A 244 -12.43 -7.08 -13.81
CA ARG A 244 -11.97 -5.70 -13.96
C ARG A 244 -10.67 -5.43 -13.23
N ALA A 245 -10.63 -5.67 -11.93
CA ALA A 245 -9.47 -5.36 -11.08
C ALA A 245 -8.25 -6.22 -11.44
N LEU A 246 -8.47 -7.44 -11.88
CA LEU A 246 -7.40 -8.41 -12.12
C LEU A 246 -7.09 -8.60 -13.60
N LYS A 247 -8.01 -8.31 -14.50
CA LYS A 247 -7.83 -8.48 -15.96
C LYS A 247 -6.73 -7.58 -16.54
N GLY A 248 -6.54 -6.40 -15.98
CA GLY A 248 -5.47 -5.47 -16.38
C GLY A 248 -4.17 -5.66 -15.60
N ALA A 249 -4.15 -6.50 -14.57
CA ALA A 249 -2.96 -6.76 -13.79
C ALA A 249 -1.91 -7.49 -14.63
N TYR A 250 -0.63 -7.16 -14.41
CA TYR A 250 0.47 -7.90 -15.00
C TYR A 250 0.43 -9.38 -14.59
N LYS A 251 0.18 -9.63 -13.31
CA LYS A 251 0.01 -10.98 -12.75
C LYS A 251 -0.94 -10.93 -11.57
N TRP A 252 -1.72 -11.98 -11.43
CA TRP A 252 -2.51 -12.26 -10.24
C TRP A 252 -2.13 -13.64 -9.69
N THR A 253 -1.68 -13.68 -8.44
CA THR A 253 -1.36 -14.90 -7.71
C THR A 253 -2.37 -15.07 -6.57
N SER A 254 -3.09 -16.20 -6.56
CA SER A 254 -4.06 -16.55 -5.52
C SER A 254 -3.54 -17.75 -4.74
N PHE A 255 -3.51 -17.65 -3.42
CA PHE A 255 -3.09 -18.71 -2.52
C PHE A 255 -4.29 -19.41 -1.90
N GLU A 256 -4.39 -20.71 -2.13
CA GLU A 256 -5.50 -21.53 -1.60
C GLU A 256 -5.41 -21.64 -0.07
N GLY A 257 -6.49 -21.30 0.63
CA GLY A 257 -6.53 -21.34 2.09
C GLY A 257 -5.76 -20.23 2.80
N ALA A 258 -5.10 -19.31 2.08
CA ALA A 258 -4.45 -18.18 2.71
C ALA A 258 -5.47 -17.21 3.32
N THR A 259 -5.22 -16.82 4.56
CA THR A 259 -5.99 -15.80 5.28
C THR A 259 -5.43 -14.40 5.02
N HIS A 260 -6.05 -13.37 5.61
CA HIS A 260 -5.52 -12.02 5.54
C HIS A 260 -4.10 -11.93 6.14
N ALA A 261 -3.22 -11.14 5.53
CA ALA A 261 -1.87 -10.85 6.06
C ALA A 261 -1.04 -12.11 6.43
N TRP A 262 -1.02 -13.10 5.53
CA TRP A 262 -0.25 -14.35 5.72
C TRP A 262 1.26 -14.17 5.87
N ASP A 263 1.77 -13.01 5.51
CA ASP A 263 3.18 -12.62 5.57
C ASP A 263 3.55 -11.88 6.87
N THR A 264 2.58 -11.60 7.74
CA THR A 264 2.81 -10.88 8.99
C THR A 264 3.71 -11.66 9.93
N PRO A 265 4.79 -11.06 10.45
CA PRO A 265 5.70 -11.72 11.37
C PRO A 265 5.00 -12.01 12.71
N SER A 266 4.75 -13.29 13.02
CA SER A 266 4.07 -13.69 14.26
C SER A 266 4.96 -13.64 15.51
N GLY A 267 6.26 -13.40 15.32
CA GLY A 267 7.26 -13.35 16.39
C GLY A 267 7.87 -11.97 16.63
N GLY A 268 7.37 -10.94 15.96
CA GLY A 268 7.96 -9.60 15.92
C GLY A 268 8.91 -9.40 14.73
N ILE A 269 9.29 -8.16 14.49
CA ILE A 269 10.11 -7.76 13.34
C ILE A 269 11.47 -8.47 13.37
N GLY A 270 11.89 -8.96 12.21
CA GLY A 270 13.18 -9.63 12.04
C GLY A 270 13.29 -11.01 12.70
N ARG A 271 12.19 -11.56 13.22
CA ARG A 271 12.11 -12.96 13.66
C ARG A 271 11.31 -13.76 12.65
N PRO A 272 11.75 -14.98 12.31
CA PRO A 272 10.93 -15.88 11.50
C PRO A 272 9.56 -16.04 12.15
N GLY A 273 8.51 -15.82 11.39
CA GLY A 273 7.17 -16.10 11.87
C GLY A 273 7.01 -17.59 12.14
N VAL A 274 6.27 -17.95 13.17
CA VAL A 274 5.91 -19.34 13.42
C VAL A 274 4.85 -19.74 12.39
N ASP A 275 5.19 -20.68 11.53
CA ASP A 275 4.29 -21.18 10.49
C ASP A 275 3.00 -21.72 11.10
N GLY A 276 1.87 -21.48 10.46
CA GLY A 276 0.56 -21.90 10.94
C GLY A 276 0.06 -21.18 12.21
N LYS A 277 0.85 -20.27 12.82
CA LYS A 277 0.37 -19.48 13.95
C LYS A 277 -0.67 -18.47 13.50
N CYS A 278 -1.88 -18.63 14.03
CA CYS A 278 -2.99 -17.72 13.78
C CYS A 278 -3.19 -16.77 14.96
N SER A 279 -3.47 -15.51 14.63
CA SER A 279 -4.06 -14.53 15.53
C SER A 279 -5.43 -14.12 15.00
N ARG A 280 -6.28 -13.62 15.89
CA ARG A 280 -7.54 -12.99 15.48
C ARG A 280 -7.36 -11.49 15.57
N ALA A 281 -7.33 -10.85 14.44
CA ALA A 281 -7.42 -9.40 14.39
C ALA A 281 -8.90 -9.00 14.50
N LEU A 282 -9.13 -7.97 15.29
CA LEU A 282 -10.43 -7.31 15.41
C LEU A 282 -10.37 -6.05 14.54
N ASN A 283 -11.17 -6.03 13.49
CA ASN A 283 -11.67 -4.73 13.07
C ASN A 283 -13.04 -4.53 13.76
N ILE A 284 -13.54 -3.30 13.82
CA ILE A 284 -14.82 -2.98 14.45
C ILE A 284 -16.02 -3.71 13.80
N TYR A 285 -15.81 -4.35 12.67
CA TYR A 285 -16.83 -4.95 11.84
C TYR A 285 -16.72 -6.46 11.77
N ASN A 286 -15.54 -7.00 11.90
CA ASN A 286 -15.36 -8.44 11.75
C ASN A 286 -14.12 -8.94 12.50
N ARG A 287 -14.22 -10.18 12.99
CA ARG A 287 -13.07 -10.93 13.47
C ARG A 287 -12.55 -11.75 12.30
N PHE A 288 -11.38 -11.43 11.83
CA PHE A 288 -10.74 -12.19 10.77
C PHE A 288 -9.48 -12.90 11.27
N ALA A 289 -9.18 -14.02 10.67
CA ALA A 289 -7.97 -14.76 10.97
C ALA A 289 -6.78 -14.14 10.23
N VAL A 290 -5.66 -14.02 10.93
CA VAL A 290 -4.35 -13.71 10.38
C VAL A 290 -3.47 -14.89 10.70
N CYS A 291 -3.24 -15.78 9.74
CA CYS A 291 -2.43 -16.97 9.92
C CYS A 291 -1.15 -16.85 9.12
N ARG A 292 -0.01 -16.84 9.81
CA ARG A 292 1.30 -16.86 9.15
C ARG A 292 1.43 -18.11 8.30
N ASN A 293 1.85 -17.94 7.07
CA ASN A 293 2.22 -19.03 6.17
C ASN A 293 3.58 -18.71 5.52
N ASN A 294 4.60 -19.43 5.91
CA ASN A 294 5.95 -19.19 5.43
C ASN A 294 6.10 -19.52 3.95
N GLN A 295 5.47 -20.61 3.47
CA GLN A 295 5.51 -20.97 2.05
C GLN A 295 4.91 -19.88 1.18
N TYR A 296 3.74 -19.32 1.57
CA TYR A 296 3.12 -18.24 0.81
C TYR A 296 3.93 -16.95 0.90
N THR A 297 4.52 -16.68 2.06
CA THR A 297 5.42 -15.54 2.24
C THR A 297 6.63 -15.63 1.32
N ASP A 298 7.28 -16.79 1.29
CA ASP A 298 8.48 -17.02 0.46
C ASP A 298 8.10 -16.97 -1.04
N THR A 299 6.98 -17.58 -1.42
CA THR A 299 6.48 -17.51 -2.80
C THR A 299 6.18 -16.07 -3.20
N THR A 300 5.49 -15.30 -2.35
CA THR A 300 5.22 -13.88 -2.57
C THR A 300 6.51 -13.10 -2.79
N ARG A 301 7.50 -13.29 -1.92
CA ARG A 301 8.80 -12.61 -1.99
C ARG A 301 9.57 -12.98 -3.25
N ASN A 302 9.61 -14.27 -3.62
CA ASN A 302 10.28 -14.73 -4.84
C ASN A 302 9.60 -14.15 -6.10
N GLU A 303 8.28 -14.09 -6.14
CA GLU A 303 7.55 -13.49 -7.25
C GLU A 303 7.75 -11.96 -7.33
N ILE A 304 7.89 -11.29 -6.20
CA ILE A 304 8.26 -9.86 -6.17
C ILE A 304 9.68 -9.66 -6.71
N VAL A 305 10.64 -10.53 -6.36
CA VAL A 305 11.99 -10.49 -6.92
C VAL A 305 11.95 -10.58 -8.45
N ALA A 306 11.27 -11.60 -8.97
CA ALA A 306 11.14 -11.79 -10.42
C ALA A 306 10.42 -10.63 -11.11
N PHE A 307 9.43 -10.02 -10.44
CA PHE A 307 8.71 -8.84 -10.94
C PHE A 307 9.65 -7.63 -11.04
N VAL A 308 10.41 -7.33 -9.98
CA VAL A 308 11.35 -6.20 -9.93
C VAL A 308 12.46 -6.37 -10.97
N GLU A 309 13.10 -7.54 -11.04
CA GLU A 309 14.14 -7.83 -12.03
C GLU A 309 13.65 -7.60 -13.47
N ARG A 310 12.47 -8.11 -13.80
CA ARG A 310 11.87 -7.94 -15.13
C ARG A 310 11.63 -6.48 -15.50
N HIS A 311 11.33 -5.64 -14.53
CA HIS A 311 10.92 -4.25 -14.78
C HIS A 311 12.01 -3.22 -14.50
N THR A 312 13.18 -3.63 -13.99
CA THR A 312 14.36 -2.77 -13.84
C THR A 312 15.33 -2.84 -15.02
N THR A 313 15.25 -3.87 -15.85
CA THR A 313 16.20 -4.15 -16.93
C THR A 313 15.80 -3.58 -18.29
N LYS A 314 14.76 -2.74 -18.35
CA LYS A 314 14.28 -2.14 -19.62
C LYS A 314 14.67 -0.63 -19.71
#